data_145e4dd0a417baf48fad2e93a09ea17e
#
_entry.id   145e4dd0a417baf48fad2e93a09ea17e
#
_cell.length_a   1.000
_cell.length_b   1.000
_cell.length_c   1.000
_cell.angle_alpha   90.00
_cell.angle_beta   90.00
_cell.angle_gamma   90.00
#
_symmetry.space_group_name_H-M   'P 1'
#
loop_
_entity.id
_entity.type
_entity.pdbx_description
1 polymer ?
#
loop_
_entity_poly.entity_id
_entity_poly.type
_entity_poly.pdbx_seq_one_letter_code
_entity_poly.pdbx_strand_id
1 'polypeptide(L)'
;VPLSTVGFLVTAFAGVYAISTPIITTLTSNWNRYKLLMLLMTVFFIGNTLTAMAPTLGWLLFARIITAAVAGTIISLINLLVSIITPMDKRPMVLAWVGAGFSIASVIGVPLGTTIATLLSWHDSFWIISGLTLIVFALLAWLTPRDTPQVKGSILEQLALLKNHRVLLGIGITVAVLSLQYTFYTYVRPLITTVMSFSLTSLNWLLLLLGVMSIIGNEIAGIVASHNGVQKLPIVFILMTILSLVLGIALGNKITGMLVLAALCVVVIIYGTTIQLVFISVAEKEYPQSLALATSLISIFANVGISLGSFTASTTVNFANLTMLGYVGAVYGLLAIGLSFALRRFYRK
;
A
#
# COMPACT_ATOMS: atom_id res chain seq x y z
N VAL A 1 -1.78 -22.81 -11.79
CA VAL A 1 -2.32 -22.35 -10.49
C VAL A 1 -3.63 -21.60 -10.79
N PRO A 2 -4.75 -21.89 -10.12
CA PRO A 2 -6.01 -21.17 -10.30
C PRO A 2 -5.83 -19.66 -10.09
N LEU A 3 -6.54 -18.84 -10.85
CA LEU A 3 -6.42 -17.38 -10.80
C LEU A 3 -6.75 -16.81 -9.41
N SER A 4 -7.71 -17.43 -8.72
CA SER A 4 -8.09 -17.09 -7.34
C SER A 4 -6.94 -17.25 -6.33
N THR A 5 -6.00 -18.15 -6.57
CA THR A 5 -4.83 -18.36 -5.71
C THR A 5 -3.91 -17.15 -5.69
N VAL A 6 -3.86 -16.38 -6.78
CA VAL A 6 -3.09 -15.12 -6.84
C VAL A 6 -3.66 -14.10 -5.86
N GLY A 7 -4.99 -13.92 -5.85
CA GLY A 7 -5.66 -13.04 -4.89
C GLY A 7 -5.44 -13.48 -3.45
N PHE A 8 -5.47 -14.78 -3.18
CA PHE A 8 -5.20 -15.33 -1.85
C PHE A 8 -3.75 -15.07 -1.37
N LEU A 9 -2.76 -15.16 -2.26
CA LEU A 9 -1.37 -14.80 -1.93
C LEU A 9 -1.22 -13.34 -1.51
N VAL A 10 -1.89 -12.42 -2.25
CA VAL A 10 -1.89 -10.99 -1.91
C VAL A 10 -2.61 -10.75 -0.57
N THR A 11 -3.77 -11.40 -0.39
CA THR A 11 -4.55 -11.34 0.85
C THR A 11 -3.72 -11.78 2.06
N ALA A 12 -3.07 -12.93 1.96
CA ALA A 12 -2.26 -13.49 3.04
C ALA A 12 -1.09 -12.56 3.39
N PHE A 13 -0.38 -12.06 2.38
CA PHE A 13 0.72 -11.12 2.59
C PHE A 13 0.26 -9.84 3.28
N ALA A 14 -0.77 -9.19 2.74
CA ALA A 14 -1.26 -7.93 3.27
C ALA A 14 -1.89 -8.09 4.67
N GLY A 15 -2.60 -9.20 4.91
CA GLY A 15 -3.17 -9.52 6.21
C GLY A 15 -2.10 -9.74 7.28
N VAL A 16 -1.07 -10.54 6.98
CA VAL A 16 0.07 -10.75 7.88
C VAL A 16 0.81 -9.45 8.14
N TYR A 17 1.09 -8.65 7.09
CA TYR A 17 1.72 -7.33 7.23
C TYR A 17 0.94 -6.44 8.20
N ALA A 18 -0.38 -6.33 8.02
CA ALA A 18 -1.24 -5.45 8.82
C ALA A 18 -1.28 -5.86 10.31
N ILE A 19 -1.27 -7.17 10.60
CA ILE A 19 -1.32 -7.71 11.96
C ILE A 19 0.07 -7.65 12.62
N SER A 20 1.11 -8.10 11.91
CA SER A 20 2.45 -8.25 12.47
C SER A 20 3.14 -6.91 12.73
N THR A 21 2.92 -5.90 11.87
CA THR A 21 3.56 -4.59 12.00
C THR A 21 3.34 -3.95 13.37
N PRO A 22 2.10 -3.73 13.84
CA PRO A 22 1.89 -3.14 15.17
C PRO A 22 2.40 -4.04 16.29
N ILE A 23 2.29 -5.36 16.17
CA ILE A 23 2.76 -6.31 17.18
C ILE A 23 4.28 -6.24 17.31
N ILE A 24 5.02 -6.40 16.23
CA ILE A 24 6.49 -6.41 16.25
C ILE A 24 7.01 -5.03 16.66
N THR A 25 6.48 -3.94 16.11
CA THR A 25 6.89 -2.58 16.47
C THR A 25 6.71 -2.33 17.97
N THR A 26 5.62 -2.81 18.53
CA THR A 26 5.30 -2.71 19.97
C THR A 26 6.26 -3.52 20.83
N LEU A 27 6.42 -4.81 20.52
CA LEU A 27 7.28 -5.73 21.30
C LEU A 27 8.76 -5.35 21.25
N THR A 28 9.19 -4.72 20.16
CA THR A 28 10.59 -4.33 19.93
C THR A 28 10.87 -2.85 20.20
N SER A 29 9.91 -2.10 20.73
CA SER A 29 10.01 -0.64 20.96
C SER A 29 11.22 -0.24 21.81
N ASN A 30 11.64 -1.08 22.76
CA ASN A 30 12.77 -0.88 23.66
C ASN A 30 14.10 -1.44 23.11
N TRP A 31 14.10 -2.05 21.93
CA TRP A 31 15.31 -2.63 21.36
C TRP A 31 16.18 -1.55 20.70
N ASN A 32 17.49 -1.81 20.63
CA ASN A 32 18.40 -0.96 19.86
C ASN A 32 17.97 -1.00 18.38
N ARG A 33 17.68 0.17 17.81
CA ARG A 33 17.09 0.33 16.47
C ARG A 33 17.97 -0.20 15.36
N TYR A 34 19.29 -0.01 15.48
CA TYR A 34 20.25 -0.57 14.53
C TYR A 34 20.20 -2.10 14.52
N LYS A 35 20.30 -2.73 15.71
CA LYS A 35 20.24 -4.20 15.84
C LYS A 35 18.91 -4.76 15.34
N LEU A 36 17.80 -4.08 15.65
CA LEU A 36 16.48 -4.45 15.18
C LEU A 36 16.39 -4.36 13.66
N LEU A 37 16.87 -3.26 13.05
CA LEU A 37 16.86 -3.09 11.59
C LEU A 37 17.65 -4.21 10.91
N MET A 38 18.85 -4.53 11.41
CA MET A 38 19.68 -5.61 10.86
C MET A 38 18.99 -6.98 10.98
N LEU A 39 18.36 -7.28 12.12
CA LEU A 39 17.59 -8.52 12.31
C LEU A 39 16.42 -8.61 11.32
N LEU A 40 15.61 -7.55 11.22
CA LEU A 40 14.45 -7.52 10.32
C LEU A 40 14.86 -7.65 8.85
N MET A 41 15.94 -6.98 8.43
CA MET A 41 16.49 -7.08 7.07
C MET A 41 17.03 -8.48 6.79
N THR A 42 17.65 -9.15 7.77
CA THR A 42 18.09 -10.55 7.65
C THR A 42 16.88 -11.47 7.44
N VAL A 43 15.84 -11.33 8.23
CA VAL A 43 14.61 -12.13 8.10
C VAL A 43 13.94 -11.87 6.76
N PHE A 44 13.90 -10.59 6.31
CA PHE A 44 13.35 -10.22 5.01
C PHE A 44 14.15 -10.83 3.84
N PHE A 45 15.48 -10.82 3.92
CA PHE A 45 16.35 -11.47 2.95
C PHE A 45 16.12 -12.98 2.89
N ILE A 46 16.10 -13.66 4.04
CA ILE A 46 15.82 -15.10 4.11
C ILE A 46 14.46 -15.42 3.50
N GLY A 47 13.40 -14.67 3.86
CA GLY A 47 12.06 -14.90 3.34
C GLY A 47 11.95 -14.69 1.82
N ASN A 48 12.63 -13.69 1.23
CA ASN A 48 12.68 -13.52 -0.22
C ASN A 48 13.47 -14.64 -0.92
N THR A 49 14.58 -15.07 -0.33
CA THR A 49 15.36 -16.21 -0.85
C THR A 49 14.56 -17.51 -0.80
N LEU A 50 13.85 -17.78 0.30
CA LEU A 50 12.92 -18.91 0.40
C LEU A 50 11.79 -18.84 -0.63
N THR A 51 11.31 -17.62 -0.92
CA THR A 51 10.30 -17.40 -1.96
C THR A 51 10.87 -17.73 -3.35
N ALA A 52 12.11 -17.30 -3.64
CA ALA A 52 12.80 -17.61 -4.89
C ALA A 52 13.02 -19.12 -5.09
N MET A 53 13.14 -19.86 -4.01
CA MET A 53 13.37 -21.33 -4.04
C MET A 53 12.06 -22.14 -3.91
N ALA A 54 10.90 -21.52 -3.90
CA ALA A 54 9.65 -22.17 -3.55
C ALA A 54 9.21 -23.24 -4.57
N PRO A 55 9.23 -24.55 -4.24
CA PRO A 55 8.84 -25.62 -5.15
C PRO A 55 7.33 -25.84 -5.17
N THR A 56 6.61 -25.40 -4.13
CA THR A 56 5.18 -25.62 -3.94
C THR A 56 4.47 -24.35 -3.47
N LEU A 57 3.16 -24.29 -3.67
CA LEU A 57 2.32 -23.18 -3.18
C LEU A 57 2.40 -23.01 -1.65
N GLY A 58 2.39 -24.11 -0.90
CA GLY A 58 2.50 -24.08 0.55
C GLY A 58 3.81 -23.47 1.03
N TRP A 59 4.92 -23.85 0.39
CA TRP A 59 6.23 -23.26 0.63
C TRP A 59 6.26 -21.77 0.30
N LEU A 60 5.68 -21.40 -0.85
CA LEU A 60 5.56 -20.01 -1.27
C LEU A 60 4.79 -19.17 -0.24
N LEU A 61 3.64 -19.67 0.22
CA LEU A 61 2.84 -19.01 1.27
C LEU A 61 3.64 -18.82 2.56
N PHE A 62 4.32 -19.87 3.03
CA PHE A 62 5.16 -19.81 4.23
C PHE A 62 6.25 -18.74 4.11
N ALA A 63 6.99 -18.74 2.99
CA ALA A 63 8.04 -17.75 2.74
C ALA A 63 7.49 -16.31 2.64
N ARG A 64 6.31 -16.14 2.03
CA ARG A 64 5.61 -14.84 1.94
C ARG A 64 5.10 -14.35 3.29
N ILE A 65 4.67 -15.23 4.19
CA ILE A 65 4.30 -14.90 5.56
C ILE A 65 5.52 -14.36 6.31
N ILE A 66 6.68 -14.98 6.19
CA ILE A 66 7.93 -14.50 6.82
C ILE A 66 8.29 -13.10 6.32
N THR A 67 8.29 -12.86 5.02
CA THR A 67 8.60 -11.54 4.45
C THR A 67 7.58 -10.48 4.87
N ALA A 68 6.29 -10.81 4.83
CA ALA A 68 5.21 -9.91 5.22
C ALA A 68 5.29 -9.49 6.70
N ALA A 69 5.63 -10.46 7.57
CA ALA A 69 5.71 -10.22 9.01
C ALA A 69 6.69 -9.10 9.38
N VAL A 70 7.77 -8.95 8.64
CA VAL A 70 8.82 -7.96 8.97
C VAL A 70 8.77 -6.69 8.10
N ALA A 71 8.17 -6.76 6.91
CA ALA A 71 8.21 -5.67 5.93
C ALA A 71 7.65 -4.36 6.47
N GLY A 72 6.51 -4.40 7.16
CA GLY A 72 5.88 -3.20 7.71
C GLY A 72 6.70 -2.57 8.83
N THR A 73 7.31 -3.39 9.67
CA THR A 73 8.17 -2.91 10.75
C THR A 73 9.46 -2.28 10.21
N ILE A 74 10.03 -2.81 9.12
CA ILE A 74 11.19 -2.20 8.43
C ILE A 74 10.84 -0.77 7.98
N ILE A 75 9.72 -0.59 7.27
CA ILE A 75 9.29 0.73 6.79
C ILE A 75 9.04 1.69 7.96
N SER A 76 8.35 1.24 9.00
CA SER A 76 8.07 2.05 10.19
C SER A 76 9.36 2.45 10.90
N LEU A 77 10.32 1.54 11.01
CA LEU A 77 11.61 1.79 11.65
C LEU A 77 12.49 2.75 10.84
N ILE A 78 12.48 2.65 9.51
CA ILE A 78 13.17 3.60 8.62
C ILE A 78 12.58 5.00 8.78
N ASN A 79 11.25 5.14 8.74
CA ASN A 79 10.59 6.43 8.95
C ASN A 79 10.91 7.03 10.32
N LEU A 80 10.97 6.20 11.36
CA LEU A 80 11.36 6.62 12.69
C LEU A 80 12.83 7.08 12.73
N LEU A 81 13.75 6.32 12.13
CA LEU A 81 15.17 6.70 12.04
C LEU A 81 15.34 8.02 11.29
N VAL A 82 14.67 8.20 10.15
CA VAL A 82 14.67 9.47 9.40
C VAL A 82 14.21 10.62 10.30
N SER A 83 13.13 10.42 11.07
CA SER A 83 12.60 11.45 11.96
C SER A 83 13.55 11.84 13.09
N ILE A 84 14.45 10.94 13.51
CA ILE A 84 15.41 11.17 14.59
C ILE A 84 16.72 11.77 14.07
N ILE A 85 17.23 11.24 12.96
CA ILE A 85 18.55 11.59 12.42
C ILE A 85 18.51 12.89 11.62
N THR A 86 17.36 13.17 10.96
CA THR A 86 17.25 14.31 10.05
C THR A 86 16.86 15.59 10.82
N PRO A 87 17.54 16.72 10.59
CA PRO A 87 17.14 18.02 11.12
C PRO A 87 15.69 18.36 10.76
N MET A 88 14.98 19.08 11.64
CA MET A 88 13.55 19.35 11.51
C MET A 88 13.16 20.02 10.18
N ASP A 89 13.99 20.92 9.71
CA ASP A 89 13.80 21.66 8.44
C ASP A 89 13.87 20.74 7.20
N LYS A 90 14.65 19.65 7.27
CA LYS A 90 14.85 18.71 6.15
C LYS A 90 14.00 17.44 6.22
N ARG A 91 13.36 17.18 7.37
CA ARG A 91 12.52 15.96 7.56
C ARG A 91 11.44 15.78 6.49
N PRO A 92 10.65 16.80 6.11
CA PRO A 92 9.61 16.63 5.11
C PRO A 92 10.19 16.17 3.77
N MET A 93 11.33 16.73 3.36
CA MET A 93 12.00 16.37 2.12
C MET A 93 12.52 14.92 2.14
N VAL A 94 13.16 14.48 3.22
CA VAL A 94 13.70 13.11 3.34
C VAL A 94 12.57 12.08 3.41
N LEU A 95 11.48 12.35 4.14
CA LEU A 95 10.30 11.49 4.15
C LEU A 95 9.62 11.41 2.78
N ALA A 96 9.60 12.53 2.03
CA ALA A 96 9.12 12.53 0.65
C ALA A 96 9.97 11.65 -0.27
N TRP A 97 11.30 11.62 -0.08
CA TRP A 97 12.19 10.69 -0.81
C TRP A 97 11.90 9.21 -0.49
N VAL A 98 11.59 8.89 0.77
CA VAL A 98 11.15 7.53 1.13
C VAL A 98 9.85 7.16 0.40
N GLY A 99 8.89 8.08 0.36
CA GLY A 99 7.64 7.91 -0.39
C GLY A 99 7.86 7.82 -1.91
N ALA A 100 8.78 8.62 -2.47
CA ALA A 100 9.15 8.56 -3.88
C ALA A 100 9.74 7.20 -4.26
N GLY A 101 10.51 6.57 -3.36
CA GLY A 101 11.02 5.20 -3.56
C GLY A 101 9.88 4.19 -3.80
N PHE A 102 8.78 4.29 -3.05
CA PHE A 102 7.59 3.46 -3.27
C PHE A 102 6.96 3.70 -4.65
N SER A 103 6.83 4.96 -5.06
CA SER A 103 6.29 5.32 -6.37
C SER A 103 7.17 4.81 -7.51
N ILE A 104 8.49 5.00 -7.42
CA ILE A 104 9.45 4.48 -8.41
C ILE A 104 9.38 2.96 -8.48
N ALA A 105 9.36 2.27 -7.34
CA ALA A 105 9.23 0.82 -7.28
C ALA A 105 7.91 0.32 -7.91
N SER A 106 6.82 1.05 -7.73
CA SER A 106 5.52 0.70 -8.34
C SER A 106 5.52 0.89 -9.85
N VAL A 107 6.15 1.95 -10.36
CA VAL A 107 6.18 2.27 -11.80
C VAL A 107 7.13 1.34 -12.55
N ILE A 108 8.31 1.08 -12.01
CA ILE A 108 9.35 0.29 -12.68
C ILE A 108 9.28 -1.19 -12.28
N GLY A 109 8.99 -1.46 -11.01
CA GLY A 109 9.05 -2.81 -10.45
C GLY A 109 8.03 -3.76 -11.05
N VAL A 110 6.79 -3.29 -11.26
CA VAL A 110 5.73 -4.15 -11.85
C VAL A 110 6.05 -4.53 -13.29
N PRO A 111 6.38 -3.61 -14.22
CA PRO A 111 6.81 -3.96 -15.58
C PRO A 111 8.07 -4.81 -15.61
N LEU A 112 9.06 -4.48 -14.78
CA LEU A 112 10.31 -5.23 -14.72
C LEU A 112 10.07 -6.65 -14.21
N GLY A 113 9.32 -6.82 -13.13
CA GLY A 113 8.96 -8.12 -12.59
C GLY A 113 8.16 -8.98 -13.57
N THR A 114 7.21 -8.39 -14.32
CA THR A 114 6.48 -9.09 -15.38
C THR A 114 7.39 -9.49 -16.55
N THR A 115 8.32 -8.64 -16.94
CA THR A 115 9.29 -8.96 -18.01
C THR A 115 10.18 -10.12 -17.59
N ILE A 116 10.76 -10.09 -16.40
CA ILE A 116 11.59 -11.16 -15.86
C ILE A 116 10.78 -12.47 -15.77
N ALA A 117 9.57 -12.42 -15.21
CA ALA A 117 8.71 -13.59 -15.09
C ALA A 117 8.27 -14.17 -16.43
N THR A 118 8.27 -13.37 -17.50
CA THR A 118 7.89 -13.82 -18.86
C THR A 118 9.08 -14.37 -19.65
N LEU A 119 10.25 -13.72 -19.53
CA LEU A 119 11.46 -14.10 -20.26
C LEU A 119 12.25 -15.22 -19.58
N LEU A 120 12.22 -15.30 -18.27
CA LEU A 120 12.93 -16.27 -17.45
C LEU A 120 11.91 -17.05 -16.61
N SER A 121 11.79 -16.72 -15.33
CA SER A 121 10.89 -17.37 -14.39
C SER A 121 10.43 -16.34 -13.33
N TRP A 122 9.26 -16.55 -12.72
CA TRP A 122 8.85 -15.74 -11.59
C TRP A 122 9.80 -15.89 -10.38
N HIS A 123 10.49 -17.01 -10.24
CA HIS A 123 11.52 -17.25 -9.22
C HIS A 123 12.68 -16.26 -9.38
N ASP A 124 13.08 -15.95 -10.62
CA ASP A 124 14.18 -15.03 -10.91
C ASP A 124 13.88 -13.61 -10.46
N SER A 125 12.62 -13.20 -10.49
CA SER A 125 12.20 -11.92 -9.90
C SER A 125 12.54 -11.85 -8.40
N PHE A 126 12.36 -12.94 -7.66
CA PHE A 126 12.68 -12.99 -6.23
C PHE A 126 14.18 -13.16 -5.96
N TRP A 127 14.94 -13.80 -6.86
CA TRP A 127 16.40 -13.81 -6.79
C TRP A 127 16.98 -12.40 -6.94
N ILE A 128 16.45 -11.61 -7.86
CA ILE A 128 16.84 -10.21 -8.05
C ILE A 128 16.48 -9.38 -6.80
N ILE A 129 15.28 -9.56 -6.23
CA ILE A 129 14.89 -8.90 -4.99
C ILE A 129 15.81 -9.29 -3.83
N SER A 130 16.20 -10.55 -3.71
CA SER A 130 17.15 -11.03 -2.70
C SER A 130 18.51 -10.38 -2.86
N GLY A 131 19.04 -10.30 -4.09
CA GLY A 131 20.30 -9.61 -4.40
C GLY A 131 20.26 -8.13 -4.05
N LEU A 132 19.18 -7.42 -4.43
CA LEU A 132 18.97 -6.01 -4.07
C LEU A 132 18.84 -5.84 -2.55
N THR A 133 18.15 -6.75 -1.87
CA THR A 133 18.03 -6.72 -0.41
C THR A 133 19.39 -6.84 0.27
N LEU A 134 20.29 -7.68 -0.26
CA LEU A 134 21.64 -7.83 0.28
C LEU A 134 22.47 -6.56 0.10
N ILE A 135 22.37 -5.90 -1.06
CA ILE A 135 23.03 -4.61 -1.32
C ILE A 135 22.52 -3.55 -0.34
N VAL A 136 21.19 -3.42 -0.21
CA VAL A 136 20.56 -2.46 0.70
C VAL A 136 20.93 -2.77 2.16
N PHE A 137 20.96 -4.06 2.54
CA PHE A 137 21.40 -4.50 3.86
C PHE A 137 22.83 -4.02 4.17
N ALA A 138 23.77 -4.23 3.24
CA ALA A 138 25.16 -3.79 3.40
C ALA A 138 25.26 -2.28 3.54
N LEU A 139 24.52 -1.52 2.72
CA LEU A 139 24.46 -0.05 2.81
C LEU A 139 23.90 0.42 4.14
N LEU A 140 22.79 -0.18 4.60
CA LEU A 140 22.19 0.15 5.90
C LEU A 140 23.11 -0.21 7.06
N ALA A 141 23.80 -1.34 7.00
CA ALA A 141 24.77 -1.75 8.02
C ALA A 141 25.95 -0.76 8.14
N TRP A 142 26.32 -0.14 7.03
CA TRP A 142 27.40 0.85 6.99
C TRP A 142 26.96 2.26 7.37
N LEU A 143 25.79 2.70 6.89
CA LEU A 143 25.33 4.09 6.99
C LEU A 143 24.47 4.38 8.22
N THR A 144 23.81 3.36 8.80
CA THR A 144 22.90 3.60 9.93
C THR A 144 23.65 3.81 11.23
N PRO A 145 23.36 4.89 11.98
CA PRO A 145 23.99 5.12 13.30
C PRO A 145 23.66 3.98 14.26
N ARG A 146 24.69 3.51 14.98
CA ARG A 146 24.57 2.41 15.96
C ARG A 146 23.86 2.80 17.24
N ASP A 147 24.02 4.08 17.62
CA ASP A 147 23.43 4.65 18.84
C ASP A 147 22.42 5.73 18.45
N THR A 148 21.16 5.44 18.66
CA THR A 148 20.07 6.40 18.44
C THR A 148 19.30 6.61 19.75
N PRO A 149 18.92 7.87 20.08
CA PRO A 149 18.14 8.15 21.27
C PRO A 149 16.87 7.33 21.29
N GLN A 150 16.61 6.62 22.39
CA GLN A 150 15.38 5.87 22.57
C GLN A 150 14.32 6.78 23.19
N VAL A 151 13.22 6.98 22.50
CA VAL A 151 12.04 7.64 23.07
C VAL A 151 11.20 6.56 23.74
N LYS A 152 11.29 6.52 25.08
CA LYS A 152 10.41 5.66 25.90
C LYS A 152 9.02 6.28 25.88
N GLY A 153 8.13 5.78 25.05
CA GLY A 153 6.71 6.11 25.07
C GLY A 153 5.90 4.92 25.57
N SER A 154 4.91 5.14 26.43
CA SER A 154 3.97 4.10 26.80
C SER A 154 3.12 3.74 25.57
N ILE A 155 3.02 2.45 25.25
CA ILE A 155 2.22 1.91 24.15
C ILE A 155 0.75 2.31 24.30
N LEU A 156 0.23 2.30 25.53
CA LEU A 156 -1.15 2.66 25.82
C LEU A 156 -1.46 4.13 25.50
N GLU A 157 -0.50 5.03 25.73
CA GLU A 157 -0.64 6.45 25.39
C GLU A 157 -0.68 6.65 23.86
N GLN A 158 0.12 5.90 23.11
CA GLN A 158 0.09 5.96 21.65
C GLN A 158 -1.25 5.45 21.09
N LEU A 159 -1.79 4.39 21.66
CA LEU A 159 -3.08 3.83 21.25
C LEU A 159 -4.28 4.74 21.55
N ALA A 160 -4.13 5.74 22.43
CA ALA A 160 -5.19 6.71 22.70
C ALA A 160 -5.63 7.48 21.44
N LEU A 161 -4.73 7.66 20.47
CA LEU A 161 -5.05 8.26 19.17
C LEU A 161 -6.16 7.51 18.42
N LEU A 162 -6.22 6.18 18.56
CA LEU A 162 -7.24 5.35 17.93
C LEU A 162 -8.65 5.54 18.53
N LYS A 163 -8.80 6.26 19.64
CA LYS A 163 -10.11 6.64 20.19
C LYS A 163 -10.69 7.88 19.52
N ASN A 164 -9.90 8.64 18.78
CA ASN A 164 -10.35 9.86 18.13
C ASN A 164 -11.23 9.53 16.91
N HIS A 165 -12.45 10.05 16.86
CA HIS A 165 -13.44 9.78 15.81
C HIS A 165 -12.94 10.20 14.41
N ARG A 166 -12.17 11.29 14.29
CA ARG A 166 -11.59 11.72 13.01
C ARG A 166 -10.55 10.73 12.50
N VAL A 167 -9.78 10.16 13.41
CA VAL A 167 -8.78 9.12 13.09
C VAL A 167 -9.49 7.83 12.68
N LEU A 168 -10.50 7.39 13.41
CA LEU A 168 -11.29 6.19 13.05
C LEU A 168 -11.95 6.33 11.68
N LEU A 169 -12.54 7.50 11.37
CA LEU A 169 -13.12 7.76 10.06
C LEU A 169 -12.06 7.74 8.96
N GLY A 170 -10.89 8.34 9.19
CA GLY A 170 -9.75 8.28 8.26
C GLY A 170 -9.25 6.86 8.02
N ILE A 171 -9.18 6.03 9.07
CA ILE A 171 -8.87 4.61 8.98
C ILE A 171 -9.89 3.89 8.10
N GLY A 172 -11.18 4.06 8.39
CA GLY A 172 -12.26 3.46 7.60
C GLY A 172 -12.22 3.87 6.12
N ILE A 173 -11.94 5.14 5.82
CA ILE A 173 -11.73 5.65 4.47
C ILE A 173 -10.54 4.94 3.81
N THR A 174 -9.40 4.84 4.50
CA THR A 174 -8.21 4.17 3.98
C THR A 174 -8.51 2.72 3.62
N VAL A 175 -9.14 1.97 4.53
CA VAL A 175 -9.53 0.58 4.29
C VAL A 175 -10.47 0.47 3.09
N ALA A 176 -11.53 1.29 3.03
CA ALA A 176 -12.50 1.24 1.95
C ALA A 176 -11.89 1.56 0.58
N VAL A 177 -11.06 2.61 0.48
CA VAL A 177 -10.43 3.02 -0.79
C VAL A 177 -9.46 1.96 -1.29
N LEU A 178 -8.60 1.42 -0.40
CA LEU A 178 -7.66 0.37 -0.78
C LEU A 178 -8.38 -0.96 -1.10
N SER A 179 -9.48 -1.26 -0.42
CA SER A 179 -10.30 -2.42 -0.78
C SER A 179 -10.87 -2.26 -2.20
N LEU A 180 -11.42 -1.10 -2.55
CA LEU A 180 -11.87 -0.82 -3.92
C LEU A 180 -10.71 -1.00 -4.91
N GLN A 181 -9.58 -0.37 -4.67
CA GLN A 181 -8.43 -0.44 -5.58
C GLN A 181 -7.98 -1.88 -5.81
N TYR A 182 -7.80 -2.65 -4.76
CA TYR A 182 -7.27 -4.01 -4.86
C TYR A 182 -8.31 -5.04 -5.31
N THR A 183 -9.59 -4.68 -5.36
CA THR A 183 -10.60 -5.50 -6.02
C THR A 183 -10.28 -5.67 -7.52
N PHE A 184 -9.85 -4.63 -8.23
CA PHE A 184 -9.47 -4.73 -9.64
C PHE A 184 -7.95 -4.85 -9.86
N TYR A 185 -7.12 -4.21 -9.03
CA TYR A 185 -5.68 -4.15 -9.24
C TYR A 185 -4.99 -5.50 -9.03
N THR A 186 -5.51 -6.34 -8.13
CA THR A 186 -5.05 -7.73 -7.92
C THR A 186 -5.10 -8.55 -9.20
N TYR A 187 -6.07 -8.27 -10.05
CA TYR A 187 -6.30 -8.97 -11.32
C TYR A 187 -6.06 -8.07 -12.55
N VAL A 188 -5.28 -7.00 -12.40
CA VAL A 188 -5.02 -6.04 -13.50
C VAL A 188 -4.42 -6.72 -14.73
N ARG A 189 -3.50 -7.68 -14.53
CA ARG A 189 -2.89 -8.44 -15.63
C ARG A 189 -3.94 -9.25 -16.41
N PRO A 190 -4.73 -10.15 -15.82
CA PRO A 190 -5.78 -10.88 -16.54
C PRO A 190 -6.89 -9.96 -17.08
N LEU A 191 -7.20 -8.85 -16.44
CA LEU A 191 -8.10 -7.84 -17.02
C LEU A 191 -7.58 -7.32 -18.36
N ILE A 192 -6.29 -6.99 -18.43
CA ILE A 192 -5.65 -6.49 -19.65
C ILE A 192 -5.50 -7.60 -20.70
N THR A 193 -5.00 -8.77 -20.33
CA THR A 193 -4.65 -9.81 -21.31
C THR A 193 -5.80 -10.71 -21.69
N THR A 194 -6.66 -11.10 -20.74
CA THR A 194 -7.75 -12.05 -20.97
C THR A 194 -9.04 -11.35 -21.32
N VAL A 195 -9.47 -10.35 -20.55
CA VAL A 195 -10.75 -9.68 -20.77
C VAL A 195 -10.64 -8.69 -21.95
N MET A 196 -9.67 -7.79 -21.92
CA MET A 196 -9.48 -6.81 -22.99
C MET A 196 -8.67 -7.35 -24.19
N SER A 197 -8.15 -8.58 -24.11
CA SER A 197 -7.42 -9.26 -25.20
C SER A 197 -6.23 -8.46 -25.75
N PHE A 198 -5.47 -7.78 -24.89
CA PHE A 198 -4.20 -7.19 -25.28
C PHE A 198 -3.10 -8.27 -25.33
N SER A 199 -2.12 -8.06 -26.22
CA SER A 199 -0.97 -8.96 -26.32
C SER A 199 -0.06 -8.88 -25.08
N LEU A 200 0.66 -9.95 -24.77
CA LEU A 200 1.65 -9.96 -23.68
C LEU A 200 2.78 -8.96 -23.93
N THR A 201 3.11 -8.68 -25.19
CA THR A 201 4.11 -7.66 -25.56
C THR A 201 3.67 -6.26 -25.21
N SER A 202 2.37 -5.96 -25.31
CA SER A 202 1.81 -4.65 -24.92
C SER A 202 1.63 -4.49 -23.42
N LEU A 203 1.54 -5.61 -22.67
CA LEU A 203 1.22 -5.60 -21.23
C LEU A 203 2.17 -4.72 -20.43
N ASN A 204 3.48 -4.82 -20.66
CA ASN A 204 4.49 -4.08 -19.92
C ASN A 204 4.33 -2.56 -20.12
N TRP A 205 4.06 -2.12 -21.35
CA TRP A 205 3.81 -0.71 -21.64
C TRP A 205 2.51 -0.19 -21.01
N LEU A 206 1.47 -1.02 -20.99
CA LEU A 206 0.20 -0.67 -20.36
C LEU A 206 0.32 -0.60 -18.83
N LEU A 207 1.07 -1.52 -18.20
CA LEU A 207 1.37 -1.45 -16.76
C LEU A 207 2.24 -0.23 -16.42
N LEU A 208 3.20 0.11 -17.27
CA LEU A 208 3.99 1.34 -17.12
C LEU A 208 3.09 2.58 -17.21
N LEU A 209 2.15 2.62 -18.17
CA LEU A 209 1.18 3.69 -18.30
C LEU A 209 0.35 3.85 -17.00
N LEU A 210 -0.17 2.74 -16.44
CA LEU A 210 -0.92 2.79 -15.17
C LEU A 210 -0.05 3.30 -14.02
N GLY A 211 1.23 2.94 -13.99
CA GLY A 211 2.19 3.46 -13.02
C GLY A 211 2.39 4.97 -13.16
N VAL A 212 2.55 5.48 -14.39
CA VAL A 212 2.64 6.93 -14.67
C VAL A 212 1.37 7.66 -14.24
N MET A 213 0.19 7.08 -14.52
CA MET A 213 -1.08 7.64 -14.04
C MET A 213 -1.14 7.74 -12.51
N SER A 214 -0.56 6.79 -11.81
CA SER A 214 -0.44 6.84 -10.34
C SER A 214 0.45 7.99 -9.87
N ILE A 215 1.53 8.33 -10.58
CA ILE A 215 2.37 9.50 -10.27
C ILE A 215 1.55 10.79 -10.46
N ILE A 216 0.81 10.92 -11.56
CA ILE A 216 -0.08 12.06 -11.79
C ILE A 216 -1.12 12.17 -10.67
N GLY A 217 -1.67 11.03 -10.21
CA GLY A 217 -2.58 10.98 -9.08
C GLY A 217 -1.96 11.52 -7.78
N ASN A 218 -0.69 11.23 -7.51
CA ASN A 218 0.03 11.75 -6.35
C ASN A 218 0.21 13.28 -6.40
N GLU A 219 0.54 13.84 -7.57
CA GLU A 219 0.63 15.30 -7.74
C GLU A 219 -0.72 15.98 -7.47
N ILE A 220 -1.80 15.43 -8.04
CA ILE A 220 -3.17 15.90 -7.80
C ILE A 220 -3.54 15.77 -6.32
N ALA A 221 -3.11 14.69 -5.63
CA ALA A 221 -3.33 14.49 -4.21
C ALA A 221 -2.73 15.62 -3.37
N GLY A 222 -1.50 16.06 -3.69
CA GLY A 222 -0.85 17.19 -3.05
C GLY A 222 -1.63 18.50 -3.24
N ILE A 223 -2.09 18.79 -4.47
CA ILE A 223 -2.88 19.98 -4.79
C ILE A 223 -4.24 19.95 -4.07
N VAL A 224 -4.91 18.81 -4.06
CA VAL A 224 -6.21 18.65 -3.36
C VAL A 224 -6.03 18.84 -1.86
N ALA A 225 -5.00 18.25 -1.27
CA ALA A 225 -4.72 18.33 0.17
C ALA A 225 -4.42 19.76 0.62
N SER A 226 -3.69 20.55 -0.18
CA SER A 226 -3.35 21.94 0.12
C SER A 226 -4.55 22.91 0.05
N HIS A 227 -5.65 22.51 -0.60
CA HIS A 227 -6.84 23.36 -0.83
C HIS A 227 -8.11 22.73 -0.23
N ASN A 228 -8.20 22.67 1.09
CA ASN A 228 -9.35 22.10 1.81
C ASN A 228 -9.66 20.63 1.40
N GLY A 229 -8.66 19.78 1.41
CA GLY A 229 -8.74 18.41 0.91
C GLY A 229 -9.91 17.61 1.51
N VAL A 230 -10.15 17.68 2.84
CA VAL A 230 -11.25 16.96 3.49
C VAL A 230 -12.62 17.31 2.90
N GLN A 231 -12.84 18.57 2.51
CA GLN A 231 -14.10 19.00 1.91
C GLN A 231 -14.31 18.45 0.49
N LYS A 232 -13.22 18.12 -0.22
CA LYS A 232 -13.24 17.59 -1.59
C LYS A 232 -13.33 16.07 -1.65
N LEU A 233 -12.98 15.35 -0.57
CA LEU A 233 -13.01 13.88 -0.53
C LEU A 233 -14.33 13.26 -1.00
N PRO A 234 -15.53 13.77 -0.62
CA PRO A 234 -16.78 13.18 -1.10
C PRO A 234 -16.89 13.19 -2.64
N ILE A 235 -16.46 14.27 -3.30
CA ILE A 235 -16.50 14.38 -4.77
C ILE A 235 -15.52 13.39 -5.39
N VAL A 236 -14.30 13.27 -4.84
CA VAL A 236 -13.28 12.30 -5.28
C VAL A 236 -13.83 10.87 -5.19
N PHE A 237 -14.51 10.52 -4.09
CA PHE A 237 -15.03 9.16 -3.90
C PHE A 237 -16.27 8.88 -4.74
N ILE A 238 -17.12 9.88 -5.01
CA ILE A 238 -18.21 9.74 -5.99
C ILE A 238 -17.63 9.44 -7.37
N LEU A 239 -16.64 10.19 -7.82
CA LEU A 239 -15.98 9.97 -9.10
C LEU A 239 -15.33 8.57 -9.15
N MET A 240 -14.61 8.18 -8.11
CA MET A 240 -13.99 6.85 -7.98
C MET A 240 -15.03 5.73 -8.06
N THR A 241 -16.17 5.88 -7.39
CA THR A 241 -17.26 4.90 -7.38
C THR A 241 -17.91 4.78 -8.76
N ILE A 242 -18.16 5.90 -9.43
CA ILE A 242 -18.68 5.91 -10.80
C ILE A 242 -17.72 5.21 -11.76
N LEU A 243 -16.42 5.55 -11.70
CA LEU A 243 -15.41 4.89 -12.54
C LEU A 243 -15.33 3.38 -12.26
N SER A 244 -15.47 2.96 -11.01
CA SER A 244 -15.50 1.54 -10.65
C SER A 244 -16.73 0.83 -11.23
N LEU A 245 -17.91 1.44 -11.20
CA LEU A 245 -19.12 0.90 -11.83
C LEU A 245 -18.97 0.82 -13.35
N VAL A 246 -18.47 1.89 -13.97
CA VAL A 246 -18.24 1.96 -15.40
C VAL A 246 -17.21 0.94 -15.88
N LEU A 247 -16.24 0.58 -15.04
CA LEU A 247 -15.21 -0.40 -15.38
C LEU A 247 -15.82 -1.72 -15.86
N GLY A 248 -16.86 -2.23 -15.18
CA GLY A 248 -17.51 -3.50 -15.57
C GLY A 248 -18.00 -3.51 -17.01
N ILE A 249 -18.55 -2.37 -17.49
CA ILE A 249 -19.04 -2.21 -18.86
C ILE A 249 -17.88 -1.88 -19.81
N ALA A 250 -16.97 -1.00 -19.38
CA ALA A 250 -15.86 -0.51 -20.20
C ALA A 250 -14.89 -1.61 -20.61
N LEU A 251 -14.75 -2.66 -19.82
CA LEU A 251 -13.90 -3.83 -20.11
C LEU A 251 -14.30 -4.57 -21.38
N GLY A 252 -15.51 -4.37 -21.90
CA GLY A 252 -15.94 -4.91 -23.19
C GLY A 252 -15.22 -4.32 -24.40
N ASN A 253 -14.52 -3.21 -24.26
CA ASN A 253 -13.71 -2.60 -25.31
C ASN A 253 -12.32 -2.24 -24.80
N LYS A 254 -11.27 -2.52 -25.60
CA LYS A 254 -9.87 -2.31 -25.26
C LYS A 254 -9.56 -0.87 -24.81
N ILE A 255 -10.03 0.10 -25.58
CA ILE A 255 -9.71 1.52 -25.37
C ILE A 255 -10.44 2.05 -24.14
N THR A 256 -11.75 1.84 -24.06
CA THR A 256 -12.55 2.34 -22.95
C THR A 256 -12.15 1.68 -21.63
N GLY A 257 -11.88 0.37 -21.62
CA GLY A 257 -11.40 -0.36 -20.46
C GLY A 257 -10.08 0.20 -19.94
N MET A 258 -9.13 0.45 -20.85
CA MET A 258 -7.83 1.00 -20.47
C MET A 258 -7.91 2.45 -19.97
N LEU A 259 -8.76 3.29 -20.58
CA LEU A 259 -8.99 4.66 -20.13
C LEU A 259 -9.60 4.72 -18.73
N VAL A 260 -10.57 3.86 -18.46
CA VAL A 260 -11.20 3.79 -17.12
C VAL A 260 -10.23 3.25 -16.06
N LEU A 261 -9.42 2.24 -16.39
CA LEU A 261 -8.36 1.77 -15.49
C LEU A 261 -7.34 2.85 -15.19
N ALA A 262 -6.90 3.59 -16.22
CA ALA A 262 -5.97 4.70 -16.07
C ALA A 262 -6.56 5.82 -15.17
N ALA A 263 -7.82 6.19 -15.40
CA ALA A 263 -8.53 7.17 -14.58
C ALA A 263 -8.68 6.71 -13.13
N LEU A 264 -8.99 5.43 -12.90
CA LEU A 264 -9.05 4.85 -11.55
C LEU A 264 -7.69 4.92 -10.84
N CYS A 265 -6.58 4.61 -11.54
CA CYS A 265 -5.23 4.71 -10.97
C CYS A 265 -4.89 6.14 -10.53
N VAL A 266 -5.40 7.17 -11.23
CA VAL A 266 -5.25 8.58 -10.81
C VAL A 266 -6.10 8.86 -9.57
N VAL A 267 -7.42 8.58 -9.64
CA VAL A 267 -8.39 9.08 -8.66
C VAL A 267 -8.25 8.38 -7.31
N VAL A 268 -7.92 7.08 -7.30
CA VAL A 268 -7.78 6.29 -6.07
C VAL A 268 -6.68 6.83 -5.15
N ILE A 269 -5.62 7.43 -5.67
CA ILE A 269 -4.48 7.90 -4.89
C ILE A 269 -4.75 9.26 -4.21
N ILE A 270 -5.69 10.05 -4.74
CA ILE A 270 -5.93 11.45 -4.32
C ILE A 270 -6.22 11.59 -2.82
N TYR A 271 -6.85 10.60 -2.19
CA TYR A 271 -7.21 10.67 -0.76
C TYR A 271 -6.00 10.65 0.18
N GLY A 272 -4.91 10.00 -0.23
CA GLY A 272 -3.82 9.58 0.67
C GLY A 272 -3.19 10.73 1.44
N THR A 273 -2.74 11.78 0.74
CA THR A 273 -2.13 12.95 1.37
C THR A 273 -3.09 13.67 2.31
N THR A 274 -4.37 13.79 1.92
CA THR A 274 -5.39 14.45 2.77
C THR A 274 -5.60 13.69 4.08
N ILE A 275 -5.76 12.37 4.03
CA ILE A 275 -5.96 11.54 5.24
C ILE A 275 -4.70 11.49 6.09
N GLN A 276 -3.51 11.44 5.48
CA GLN A 276 -2.23 11.53 6.21
C GLN A 276 -2.16 12.82 7.02
N LEU A 277 -2.52 13.96 6.42
CA LEU A 277 -2.55 15.25 7.12
C LEU A 277 -3.59 15.29 8.24
N VAL A 278 -4.75 14.63 8.08
CA VAL A 278 -5.73 14.48 9.16
C VAL A 278 -5.12 13.75 10.34
N PHE A 279 -4.44 12.62 10.12
CA PHE A 279 -3.81 11.85 11.20
C PHE A 279 -2.73 12.65 11.92
N ILE A 280 -1.85 13.30 11.16
CA ILE A 280 -0.77 14.11 11.72
C ILE A 280 -1.33 15.29 12.51
N SER A 281 -2.28 16.03 11.95
CA SER A 281 -2.84 17.22 12.60
C SER A 281 -3.60 16.91 13.90
N VAL A 282 -4.27 15.76 13.96
CA VAL A 282 -4.93 15.30 15.18
C VAL A 282 -3.88 14.89 16.23
N ALA A 283 -2.84 14.17 15.81
CA ALA A 283 -1.76 13.76 16.70
C ALA A 283 -1.03 14.98 17.27
N GLU A 284 -0.61 15.92 16.45
CA GLU A 284 0.12 17.12 16.89
C GLU A 284 -0.67 17.96 17.90
N LYS A 285 -1.98 18.07 17.71
CA LYS A 285 -2.82 18.94 18.55
C LYS A 285 -3.31 18.27 19.83
N GLU A 286 -3.66 16.98 19.78
CA GLU A 286 -4.39 16.30 20.85
C GLU A 286 -3.63 15.11 21.46
N TYR A 287 -2.66 14.53 20.70
CA TYR A 287 -1.91 13.33 21.11
C TYR A 287 -0.43 13.42 20.67
N PRO A 288 0.37 14.41 21.14
CA PRO A 288 1.73 14.63 20.65
C PRO A 288 2.65 13.40 20.73
N GLN A 289 2.46 12.55 21.76
CA GLN A 289 3.19 11.30 21.96
C GLN A 289 2.86 10.23 20.93
N SER A 290 1.75 10.39 20.19
CA SER A 290 1.26 9.43 19.19
C SER A 290 1.64 9.80 17.76
N LEU A 291 2.50 10.80 17.54
CA LEU A 291 2.85 11.29 16.21
C LEU A 291 3.49 10.18 15.34
N ALA A 292 4.33 9.34 15.94
CA ALA A 292 4.94 8.20 15.24
C ALA A 292 3.88 7.18 14.78
N LEU A 293 2.88 6.90 15.62
CA LEU A 293 1.75 6.05 15.25
C LEU A 293 0.92 6.71 14.12
N ALA A 294 0.61 7.99 14.25
CA ALA A 294 -0.16 8.73 13.24
C ALA A 294 0.45 8.63 11.84
N THR A 295 1.78 8.72 11.73
CA THR A 295 2.48 8.61 10.44
C THR A 295 2.44 7.21 9.85
N SER A 296 2.25 6.16 10.65
CA SER A 296 2.21 4.77 10.20
C SER A 296 0.79 4.25 9.92
N LEU A 297 -0.27 4.95 10.40
CA LEU A 297 -1.66 4.48 10.28
C LEU A 297 -2.08 4.19 8.84
N ILE A 298 -1.70 5.06 7.89
CA ILE A 298 -2.04 4.82 6.48
C ILE A 298 -1.43 3.51 6.00
N SER A 299 -0.15 3.26 6.26
CA SER A 299 0.52 2.04 5.80
C SER A 299 -0.08 0.79 6.43
N ILE A 300 -0.40 0.82 7.72
CA ILE A 300 -1.02 -0.31 8.42
C ILE A 300 -2.41 -0.61 7.83
N PHE A 301 -3.28 0.39 7.80
CA PHE A 301 -4.67 0.19 7.37
C PHE A 301 -4.84 0.11 5.85
N ALA A 302 -3.87 0.61 5.07
CA ALA A 302 -3.77 0.29 3.65
C ALA A 302 -3.65 -1.22 3.43
N ASN A 303 -2.79 -1.91 4.20
CA ASN A 303 -2.64 -3.36 4.07
C ASN A 303 -3.88 -4.13 4.53
N VAL A 304 -4.64 -3.63 5.51
CA VAL A 304 -5.97 -4.17 5.83
C VAL A 304 -6.90 -4.06 4.61
N GLY A 305 -6.94 -2.89 3.97
CA GLY A 305 -7.74 -2.67 2.76
C GLY A 305 -7.28 -3.53 1.58
N ILE A 306 -5.97 -3.66 1.36
CA ILE A 306 -5.38 -4.55 0.33
C ILE A 306 -5.81 -5.99 0.57
N SER A 307 -5.69 -6.47 1.81
CA SER A 307 -6.10 -7.82 2.18
C SER A 307 -7.58 -8.06 1.89
N LEU A 308 -8.44 -7.15 2.36
CA LEU A 308 -9.89 -7.24 2.20
C LEU A 308 -10.29 -7.16 0.72
N GLY A 309 -9.73 -6.22 -0.04
CA GLY A 309 -10.01 -6.06 -1.47
C GLY A 309 -9.56 -7.26 -2.29
N SER A 310 -8.35 -7.78 -2.03
CA SER A 310 -7.83 -8.96 -2.73
C SER A 310 -8.60 -10.23 -2.40
N PHE A 311 -9.03 -10.40 -1.13
CA PHE A 311 -9.90 -11.49 -0.72
C PHE A 311 -11.25 -11.43 -1.43
N THR A 312 -11.89 -10.26 -1.45
CA THR A 312 -13.15 -10.02 -2.14
C THR A 312 -13.01 -10.28 -3.64
N ALA A 313 -11.91 -9.81 -4.25
CA ALA A 313 -11.61 -10.06 -5.66
C ALA A 313 -11.46 -11.56 -5.96
N SER A 314 -10.71 -12.28 -5.12
CA SER A 314 -10.50 -13.73 -5.24
C SER A 314 -11.83 -14.50 -5.17
N THR A 315 -12.67 -14.13 -4.21
CA THR A 315 -14.00 -14.72 -4.04
C THR A 315 -14.88 -14.41 -5.25
N THR A 316 -14.89 -13.16 -5.73
CA THR A 316 -15.67 -12.76 -6.90
C THR A 316 -15.26 -13.57 -8.16
N VAL A 317 -13.97 -13.74 -8.39
CA VAL A 317 -13.46 -14.50 -9.54
C VAL A 317 -13.80 -15.99 -9.45
N ASN A 318 -13.91 -16.56 -8.25
CA ASN A 318 -14.31 -17.94 -8.04
C ASN A 318 -15.81 -18.21 -8.36
N PHE A 319 -16.68 -17.26 -8.00
CA PHE A 319 -18.13 -17.45 -8.12
C PHE A 319 -18.76 -16.73 -9.33
N ALA A 320 -18.04 -15.81 -9.95
CA ALA A 320 -18.51 -15.02 -11.07
C ALA A 320 -17.41 -14.87 -12.14
N ASN A 321 -17.13 -13.66 -12.58
CA ASN A 321 -16.11 -13.39 -13.59
C ASN A 321 -15.35 -12.09 -13.30
N LEU A 322 -14.27 -11.86 -14.06
CA LEU A 322 -13.40 -10.70 -13.91
C LEU A 322 -14.12 -9.36 -14.15
N THR A 323 -15.19 -9.31 -14.94
CA THR A 323 -15.92 -8.07 -15.23
C THR A 323 -16.74 -7.58 -14.05
N MET A 324 -17.07 -8.46 -13.09
CA MET A 324 -17.79 -8.11 -11.87
C MET A 324 -16.93 -7.34 -10.85
N LEU A 325 -15.61 -7.38 -10.98
CA LEU A 325 -14.68 -6.74 -10.04
C LEU A 325 -14.95 -5.24 -9.88
N GLY A 326 -15.34 -4.54 -10.95
CA GLY A 326 -15.69 -3.13 -10.89
C GLY A 326 -16.94 -2.87 -10.04
N TYR A 327 -17.98 -3.66 -10.19
CA TYR A 327 -19.22 -3.52 -9.42
C TYR A 327 -19.02 -3.83 -7.93
N VAL A 328 -18.27 -4.88 -7.63
CA VAL A 328 -17.94 -5.25 -6.24
C VAL A 328 -17.05 -4.18 -5.59
N GLY A 329 -16.09 -3.64 -6.32
CA GLY A 329 -15.27 -2.52 -5.87
C GLY A 329 -16.10 -1.28 -5.53
N ALA A 330 -17.14 -0.98 -6.31
CA ALA A 330 -18.02 0.16 -6.08
C ALA A 330 -18.74 0.13 -4.71
N VAL A 331 -18.98 -1.05 -4.14
CA VAL A 331 -19.55 -1.17 -2.77
C VAL A 331 -18.63 -0.50 -1.75
N TYR A 332 -17.33 -0.72 -1.85
CA TYR A 332 -16.35 -0.03 -0.99
C TYR A 332 -16.29 1.48 -1.27
N GLY A 333 -16.52 1.88 -2.53
CA GLY A 333 -16.65 3.28 -2.91
C GLY A 333 -17.81 3.97 -2.20
N LEU A 334 -18.97 3.33 -2.12
CA LEU A 334 -20.14 3.83 -1.38
C LEU A 334 -19.84 3.99 0.12
N LEU A 335 -19.11 3.04 0.72
CA LEU A 335 -18.65 3.17 2.11
C LEU A 335 -17.72 4.37 2.27
N ALA A 336 -16.75 4.56 1.37
CA ALA A 336 -15.83 5.71 1.40
C ALA A 336 -16.60 7.05 1.30
N ILE A 337 -17.63 7.13 0.46
CA ILE A 337 -18.50 8.32 0.34
C ILE A 337 -19.15 8.60 1.69
N GLY A 338 -19.82 7.63 2.31
CA GLY A 338 -20.49 7.81 3.60
C GLY A 338 -19.53 8.27 4.70
N LEU A 339 -18.37 7.61 4.82
CA LEU A 339 -17.34 7.97 5.80
C LEU A 339 -16.77 9.37 5.55
N SER A 340 -16.60 9.78 4.29
CA SER A 340 -16.09 11.10 3.93
C SER A 340 -17.06 12.21 4.28
N PHE A 341 -18.37 12.01 4.11
CA PHE A 341 -19.38 12.96 4.57
C PHE A 341 -19.39 13.06 6.10
N ALA A 342 -19.22 11.95 6.83
CA ALA A 342 -19.08 11.97 8.28
C ALA A 342 -17.81 12.72 8.71
N LEU A 343 -16.67 12.47 8.08
CA LEU A 343 -15.41 13.17 8.37
C LEU A 343 -15.53 14.67 8.08
N ARG A 344 -16.15 15.06 6.97
CA ARG A 344 -16.37 16.45 6.57
C ARG A 344 -17.10 17.26 7.61
N ARG A 345 -18.02 16.66 8.41
CA ARG A 345 -18.76 17.36 9.47
C ARG A 345 -17.85 17.95 10.54
N PHE A 346 -16.72 17.32 10.85
CA PHE A 346 -15.74 17.81 11.82
C PHE A 346 -14.89 18.97 11.30
N TYR A 347 -14.92 19.26 10.00
CA TYR A 347 -14.14 20.30 9.31
C TYR A 347 -15.02 21.36 8.64
N ARG A 348 -16.34 21.32 8.86
CA ARG A 348 -17.23 22.44 8.49
C ARG A 348 -17.01 23.58 9.50
N LYS A 349 -16.49 24.69 9.00
CA LYS A 349 -16.60 25.98 9.69
C LYS A 349 -17.95 26.57 9.38
#